data_e603ad4e03aa7e63a8874671641a7c94
#
_entry.id   e603ad4e03aa7e63a8874671641a7c94
#
_cell.length_a   1.000
_cell.length_b   1.000
_cell.length_c   1.000
_cell.angle_alpha   90.00
_cell.angle_beta   90.00
_cell.angle_gamma   90.00
#
_symmetry.space_group_name_H-M   'P 1'
#
loop_
_entity.id
_entity.type
_entity.pdbx_description
1 polymer ?
#
loop_
_entity_poly.entity_id
_entity_poly.type
_entity_poly.pdbx_seq_one_letter_code
_entity_poly.pdbx_strand_id
1 'polypeptide(L)'
;MGVAFNGMERLVVTFQAETATAGQFAAMQENDTVQTAADGVAPVGLILNLRGGHAAVQVRGYAQTAYSGTGAPALGWNQLVADGTGGLRLAAEGETGRTCLVVNLDSGSKTMGLFL
;
A
#
# COMPACT_ATOMS: atom_id res chain seq x y z
N MET A 1 -6.39 -24.16 -7.35
CA MET A 1 -5.47 -24.26 -6.21
C MET A 1 -4.76 -22.93 -5.98
N GLY A 2 -4.77 -22.42 -4.77
CA GLY A 2 -4.11 -21.19 -4.43
C GLY A 2 -2.67 -21.39 -3.99
N VAL A 3 -1.93 -20.30 -3.94
CA VAL A 3 -0.59 -20.26 -3.40
C VAL A 3 -0.69 -19.77 -1.95
N ALA A 4 0.03 -20.44 -1.05
CA ALA A 4 0.09 -20.02 0.34
C ALA A 4 1.17 -18.96 0.52
N PHE A 5 0.80 -17.85 1.14
CA PHE A 5 1.74 -16.77 1.44
C PHE A 5 2.11 -16.72 2.93
N ASN A 6 1.65 -17.70 3.70
CA ASN A 6 2.01 -17.83 5.11
C ASN A 6 3.51 -18.12 5.23
N GLY A 7 4.15 -17.43 6.14
CA GLY A 7 5.60 -17.59 6.31
C GLY A 7 6.44 -16.80 5.32
N MET A 8 5.82 -16.11 4.39
CA MET A 8 6.54 -15.21 3.51
C MET A 8 7.14 -14.08 4.32
N GLU A 9 8.39 -13.77 4.02
CA GLU A 9 9.12 -12.74 4.72
C GLU A 9 8.50 -11.37 4.46
N ARG A 10 8.33 -10.60 5.52
CA ARG A 10 7.90 -9.21 5.39
C ARG A 10 8.72 -8.33 6.33
N LEU A 11 8.93 -7.10 5.92
CA LEU A 11 9.68 -6.13 6.69
C LEU A 11 8.72 -5.10 7.26
N VAL A 12 8.72 -4.98 8.58
CA VAL A 12 7.92 -3.98 9.30
C VAL A 12 8.87 -3.02 9.98
N VAL A 13 8.64 -1.72 9.75
CA VAL A 13 9.47 -0.66 10.31
C VAL A 13 8.59 0.24 11.15
N THR A 14 9.09 0.68 12.29
CA THR A 14 8.37 1.63 13.15
C THR A 14 8.80 3.05 12.83
N PHE A 15 7.82 3.88 12.49
CA PHE A 15 8.02 5.30 12.22
C PHE A 15 7.25 6.14 13.24
N GLN A 16 7.62 7.41 13.36
CA GLN A 16 6.78 8.38 14.04
C GLN A 16 5.58 8.70 13.16
N ALA A 17 4.41 8.94 13.77
CA ALA A 17 3.21 9.26 13.04
C ALA A 17 2.27 10.07 13.91
N GLU A 18 1.79 11.21 13.40
CA GLU A 18 0.84 12.06 14.08
C GLU A 18 -0.55 11.99 13.44
N THR A 19 -0.58 11.84 12.11
CA THR A 19 -1.82 11.92 11.32
C THR A 19 -1.99 10.72 10.41
N ALA A 20 -1.68 9.53 10.90
CA ALA A 20 -1.81 8.30 10.13
C ALA A 20 -3.02 7.50 10.59
N THR A 21 -3.55 6.64 9.71
CA THR A 21 -4.68 5.76 9.99
C THR A 21 -4.28 4.32 9.70
N ALA A 22 -4.48 3.43 10.67
CA ALA A 22 -4.21 2.00 10.48
C ALA A 22 -5.07 1.42 9.34
N GLY A 23 -4.49 0.52 8.57
CA GLY A 23 -5.14 -0.07 7.41
C GLY A 23 -4.99 0.71 6.13
N GLN A 24 -4.42 1.90 6.17
CA GLN A 24 -4.18 2.75 5.01
C GLN A 24 -2.70 2.77 4.65
N PHE A 25 -2.41 3.16 3.43
CA PHE A 25 -1.03 3.28 2.97
C PHE A 25 -0.40 4.58 3.45
N ALA A 26 0.90 4.51 3.73
CA ALA A 26 1.67 5.60 4.30
C ALA A 26 2.56 6.25 3.26
N ALA A 27 2.85 7.54 3.46
CA ALA A 27 3.89 8.26 2.76
C ALA A 27 4.79 8.94 3.78
N MET A 28 6.03 9.23 3.38
CA MET A 28 6.93 9.97 4.25
C MET A 28 6.47 11.42 4.35
N GLN A 29 6.40 11.93 5.57
CA GLN A 29 6.07 13.33 5.85
C GLN A 29 7.34 14.14 6.07
N GLU A 30 8.22 13.62 6.88
CA GLU A 30 9.52 14.20 7.19
C GLU A 30 10.44 13.08 7.70
N ASN A 31 11.62 13.42 8.19
CA ASN A 31 12.56 12.40 8.68
C ASN A 31 11.90 11.51 9.72
N ASP A 32 11.96 10.20 9.50
CA ASP A 32 11.47 9.16 10.41
C ASP A 32 9.97 9.24 10.72
N THR A 33 9.21 10.06 9.97
CA THR A 33 7.80 10.32 10.23
C THR A 33 6.97 10.01 8.99
N VAL A 34 5.86 9.29 9.18
CA VAL A 34 4.92 8.96 8.11
C VAL A 34 3.56 9.58 8.39
N GLN A 35 2.78 9.70 7.32
CA GLN A 35 1.37 10.09 7.35
C GLN A 35 0.61 9.20 6.38
N THR A 36 -0.72 9.24 6.44
CA THR A 36 -1.53 8.58 5.42
C THR A 36 -1.22 9.23 4.07
N ALA A 37 -0.95 8.42 3.06
CA ALA A 37 -0.57 8.92 1.74
C ALA A 37 -1.74 9.65 1.08
N ALA A 38 -1.46 10.83 0.54
CA ALA A 38 -2.43 11.59 -0.25
C ALA A 38 -2.62 10.96 -1.63
N ASP A 39 -3.72 11.30 -2.30
CA ASP A 39 -3.99 10.83 -3.66
C ASP A 39 -2.83 11.15 -4.60
N GLY A 40 -2.40 10.17 -5.36
CA GLY A 40 -1.33 10.33 -6.34
C GLY A 40 0.08 10.15 -5.80
N VAL A 41 0.25 9.88 -4.51
CA VAL A 41 1.56 9.71 -3.89
C VAL A 41 1.94 8.23 -3.86
N ALA A 42 3.18 7.91 -4.23
CA ALA A 42 3.68 6.54 -4.14
C ALA A 42 3.77 6.13 -2.66
N PRO A 43 3.16 5.01 -2.27
CA PRO A 43 3.18 4.59 -0.88
C PRO A 43 4.52 4.00 -0.48
N VAL A 44 4.94 4.23 0.77
CA VAL A 44 6.13 3.57 1.31
C VAL A 44 5.79 2.25 1.97
N GLY A 45 4.54 2.05 2.38
CA GLY A 45 4.10 0.80 2.97
C GLY A 45 2.69 0.91 3.53
N LEU A 46 2.24 -0.19 4.12
CA LEU A 46 0.91 -0.33 4.70
C LEU A 46 1.00 -0.14 6.22
N ILE A 47 0.20 0.77 6.75
CA ILE A 47 0.14 1.02 8.20
C ILE A 47 -0.62 -0.12 8.87
N LEU A 48 0.08 -0.90 9.69
CA LEU A 48 -0.51 -2.05 10.37
C LEU A 48 -1.20 -1.66 11.66
N ASN A 49 -0.57 -0.79 12.44
CA ASN A 49 -1.17 -0.28 13.67
C ASN A 49 -0.51 1.04 14.07
N LEU A 50 -1.16 1.70 15.02
CA LEU A 50 -0.68 2.95 15.60
C LEU A 50 -0.65 2.81 17.11
N ARG A 51 0.41 3.31 17.74
CA ARG A 51 0.52 3.27 19.19
C ARG A 51 1.45 4.38 19.67
N GLY A 52 0.94 5.24 20.56
CA GLY A 52 1.75 6.23 21.24
C GLY A 52 2.51 7.18 20.32
N GLY A 53 1.90 7.63 19.22
CA GLY A 53 2.57 8.51 18.28
C GLY A 53 3.50 7.80 17.31
N HIS A 54 3.42 6.48 17.24
CA HIS A 54 4.24 5.66 16.32
C HIS A 54 3.36 4.76 15.48
N ALA A 55 3.83 4.43 14.28
CA ALA A 55 3.15 3.54 13.35
C ALA A 55 4.06 2.37 12.99
N ALA A 56 3.51 1.16 13.04
CA ALA A 56 4.17 -0.01 12.45
C ALA A 56 3.76 -0.08 10.98
N VAL A 57 4.72 0.03 10.08
CA VAL A 57 4.49 0.09 8.64
C VAL A 57 5.16 -1.09 7.97
N GLN A 58 4.36 -1.86 7.23
CA GLN A 58 4.89 -2.94 6.40
C GLN A 58 5.42 -2.35 5.11
N VAL A 59 6.72 -2.34 4.94
CA VAL A 59 7.37 -1.74 3.78
C VAL A 59 7.73 -2.78 2.71
N ARG A 60 7.61 -4.07 3.04
CA ARG A 60 7.93 -5.16 2.11
C ARG A 60 7.12 -6.39 2.47
N GLY A 61 6.76 -7.20 1.47
CA GLY A 61 6.04 -8.45 1.64
C GLY A 61 4.62 -8.39 1.11
N TYR A 62 3.86 -9.45 1.36
CA TYR A 62 2.50 -9.60 0.85
C TYR A 62 1.51 -8.73 1.60
N ALA A 63 0.65 -8.04 0.88
CA ALA A 63 -0.43 -7.25 1.45
C ALA A 63 -1.69 -7.36 0.60
N GLN A 64 -2.83 -7.13 1.22
CA GLN A 64 -4.12 -7.04 0.54
C GLN A 64 -4.68 -5.65 0.71
N THR A 65 -5.29 -5.13 -0.34
CA THR A 65 -5.88 -3.79 -0.30
C THR A 65 -7.00 -3.65 -1.32
N ALA A 66 -7.83 -2.65 -1.12
CA ALA A 66 -8.77 -2.21 -2.13
C ALA A 66 -8.04 -1.43 -3.22
N TYR A 67 -8.60 -1.47 -4.43
CA TYR A 67 -8.12 -0.61 -5.52
C TYR A 67 -9.28 0.20 -6.08
N SER A 68 -8.96 1.33 -6.70
CA SER A 68 -9.96 2.23 -7.28
C SER A 68 -9.43 2.85 -8.56
N GLY A 69 -10.16 3.79 -9.12
CA GLY A 69 -9.78 4.49 -10.33
C GLY A 69 -10.49 3.96 -11.57
N THR A 70 -10.25 4.62 -12.70
CA THR A 70 -10.90 4.28 -13.97
C THR A 70 -10.27 3.06 -14.65
N GLY A 71 -9.01 2.75 -14.32
CA GLY A 71 -8.31 1.59 -14.85
C GLY A 71 -8.01 0.61 -13.73
N ALA A 72 -8.35 -0.67 -13.92
CA ALA A 72 -8.02 -1.69 -12.95
C ALA A 72 -6.56 -2.11 -13.11
N PRO A 73 -5.86 -2.41 -11.99
CA PRO A 73 -4.55 -3.05 -12.09
C PRO A 73 -4.65 -4.39 -12.81
N ALA A 74 -3.56 -4.82 -13.41
CA ALA A 74 -3.48 -6.13 -14.05
C ALA A 74 -2.65 -7.07 -13.16
N LEU A 75 -2.74 -8.36 -13.40
CA LEU A 75 -1.81 -9.29 -12.78
C LEU A 75 -0.39 -9.00 -13.27
N GLY A 76 0.57 -9.09 -12.37
CA GLY A 76 1.97 -8.81 -12.67
C GLY A 76 2.41 -7.46 -12.11
N TRP A 77 3.41 -6.88 -12.75
CA TRP A 77 4.02 -5.63 -12.26
C TRP A 77 3.17 -4.43 -12.65
N ASN A 78 2.90 -3.59 -11.68
CA ASN A 78 2.15 -2.34 -11.88
C ASN A 78 2.83 -1.22 -11.11
N GLN A 79 2.67 0.01 -11.61
CA GLN A 79 3.01 1.20 -10.83
C GLN A 79 1.75 1.72 -10.15
N LEU A 80 1.79 1.79 -8.83
CA LEU A 80 0.63 2.10 -8.02
C LEU A 80 0.89 3.34 -7.15
N VAL A 81 -0.16 4.13 -6.98
CA VAL A 81 -0.14 5.29 -6.09
C VAL A 81 -1.31 5.19 -5.13
N ALA A 82 -1.26 5.92 -4.03
CA ALA A 82 -2.38 6.01 -3.11
C ALA A 82 -3.57 6.70 -3.79
N ASP A 83 -4.78 6.27 -3.43
CA ASP A 83 -5.99 6.81 -4.02
C ASP A 83 -6.68 7.88 -3.18
N GLY A 84 -6.08 8.24 -2.04
CA GLY A 84 -6.64 9.24 -1.14
C GLY A 84 -7.72 8.73 -0.19
N THR A 85 -8.12 7.47 -0.33
CA THR A 85 -9.16 6.84 0.52
C THR A 85 -8.64 5.63 1.28
N GLY A 86 -7.33 5.44 1.29
CA GLY A 86 -6.69 4.36 2.03
C GLY A 86 -6.25 3.18 1.19
N GLY A 87 -6.71 3.07 -0.06
CA GLY A 87 -6.30 2.03 -0.99
C GLY A 87 -5.29 2.52 -2.01
N LEU A 88 -5.19 1.78 -3.11
CA LEU A 88 -4.26 2.09 -4.20
C LEU A 88 -5.01 2.19 -5.53
N ARG A 89 -4.39 2.86 -6.48
CA ARG A 89 -4.85 2.92 -7.87
C ARG A 89 -3.65 2.90 -8.80
N LEU A 90 -3.89 2.64 -10.08
CA LEU A 90 -2.82 2.76 -11.08
C LEU A 90 -2.31 4.19 -11.13
N ALA A 91 -1.00 4.36 -11.26
CA ALA A 91 -0.41 5.66 -11.49
C ALA A 91 -0.87 6.17 -12.86
N ALA A 92 -1.28 7.44 -12.91
CA ALA A 92 -1.64 8.10 -14.14
C ALA A 92 -0.38 8.62 -14.83
N GLU A 93 -0.55 9.07 -16.09
CA GLU A 93 0.54 9.70 -16.82
C GLU A 93 1.07 10.91 -16.04
N GLY A 94 2.38 10.96 -15.88
CA GLY A 94 3.04 12.02 -15.12
C GLY A 94 3.18 11.73 -13.63
N GLU A 95 2.53 10.69 -13.13
CA GLU A 95 2.70 10.29 -11.72
C GLU A 95 3.79 9.24 -11.60
N THR A 96 4.56 9.30 -10.52
CA THR A 96 5.55 8.29 -10.21
C THR A 96 4.98 7.36 -9.16
N GLY A 97 4.75 6.11 -9.55
CA GLY A 97 4.19 5.11 -8.65
C GLY A 97 5.25 4.22 -8.04
N ARG A 98 4.81 3.43 -7.07
CA ARG A 98 5.61 2.33 -6.53
C ARG A 98 5.36 1.09 -7.37
N THR A 99 6.41 0.43 -7.81
CA THR A 99 6.29 -0.81 -8.57
C THR A 99 5.97 -1.96 -7.62
N CYS A 100 4.82 -2.60 -7.83
CA CYS A 100 4.36 -3.72 -7.00
C CYS A 100 3.98 -4.89 -7.89
N LEU A 101 4.13 -6.11 -7.36
CA LEU A 101 3.72 -7.33 -8.05
C LEU A 101 2.31 -7.70 -7.59
N VAL A 102 1.34 -7.58 -8.47
CA VAL A 102 -0.05 -7.97 -8.19
C VAL A 102 -0.21 -9.45 -8.53
N VAL A 103 -0.60 -10.24 -7.54
CA VAL A 103 -0.67 -11.70 -7.68
C VAL A 103 -2.09 -12.23 -7.71
N ASN A 104 -3.07 -11.47 -7.21
CA ASN A 104 -4.47 -11.83 -7.36
C ASN A 104 -5.34 -10.57 -7.40
N LEU A 105 -6.48 -10.69 -8.08
CA LEU A 105 -7.45 -9.60 -8.23
C LEU A 105 -8.84 -10.16 -8.03
N ASP A 106 -9.67 -9.42 -7.31
CA ASP A 106 -11.11 -9.69 -7.20
C ASP A 106 -11.86 -8.47 -7.71
N SER A 107 -12.36 -8.54 -8.93
CA SER A 107 -13.05 -7.42 -9.56
C SER A 107 -14.43 -7.16 -8.95
N GLY A 108 -15.03 -8.16 -8.32
CA GLY A 108 -16.32 -8.00 -7.67
C GLY A 108 -16.25 -7.12 -6.43
N SER A 109 -15.25 -7.35 -5.60
CA SER A 109 -15.03 -6.56 -4.39
C SER A 109 -14.03 -5.42 -4.58
N LYS A 110 -13.38 -5.35 -5.74
CA LYS A 110 -12.32 -4.39 -6.05
C LYS A 110 -11.19 -4.45 -5.02
N THR A 111 -10.69 -5.66 -4.80
CA THR A 111 -9.56 -5.91 -3.92
C THR A 111 -8.45 -6.63 -4.67
N MET A 112 -7.25 -6.53 -4.18
CA MET A 112 -6.10 -7.19 -4.78
C MET A 112 -5.11 -7.63 -3.71
N GLY A 113 -4.37 -8.69 -4.03
CA GLY A 113 -3.21 -9.10 -3.25
C GLY A 113 -1.95 -8.78 -4.02
N LEU A 114 -0.98 -8.22 -3.32
CA LEU A 114 0.25 -7.76 -3.97
C LEU A 114 1.45 -7.88 -3.05
N PHE A 115 2.63 -7.82 -3.66
CA PHE A 115 3.89 -7.70 -2.94
C PHE A 115 4.42 -6.27 -3.05
N LEU A 116 4.68 -5.71 -1.89
CA LEU A 116 5.32 -4.40 -1.78
C LEU A 116 6.81 -4.45 -2.09
#